data_ca7623471d02aaf3279b086d0bb3c2dc
#
_entry.id   ca7623471d02aaf3279b086d0bb3c2dc
#
_cell.length_a   1.000
_cell.length_b   1.000
_cell.length_c   1.000
_cell.angle_alpha   90.00
_cell.angle_beta   90.00
_cell.angle_gamma   90.00
#
_symmetry.space_group_name_H-M   'P 1'
#
loop_
_entity.id
_entity.type
_entity.pdbx_description
1 polymer ?
#
loop_
_entity_poly.entity_id
_entity_poly.type
_entity_poly.pdbx_seq_one_letter_code
_entity_poly.pdbx_strand_id
1 'polypeptide(L)'
;RRWLDEQLDPARTPPTLVLPHLQQVVANGVPRDDLRQQHRRNAWLWQAATAPDQLRMRMAFALSEILVVSDREVANANTTLYRIADYQDTLARGAFGSYRTLLEQVTLHPAMGYFLSHAGNRKADPAANITPDENYGREVMQLFSIGLSKRNPDFTLALDAAGNPVPTYDEQVVSAMARVFTGWTYAGQTDAQFGRRNDPSYAPMECHPRYHDDQPKRIFDGIV
;
A
#
# COMPACT_ATOMS: atom_id res chain seq x y z
N ARG A 1 27.23 7.59 -16.86
CA ARG A 1 27.34 6.21 -16.31
C ARG A 1 27.72 6.27 -14.83
N ARG A 2 28.82 6.92 -14.45
CA ARG A 2 29.29 7.06 -13.05
C ARG A 2 28.20 7.55 -12.08
N TRP A 3 27.42 8.58 -12.46
CA TRP A 3 26.33 9.11 -11.63
C TRP A 3 25.23 8.06 -11.39
N LEU A 4 24.85 7.28 -12.42
CA LEU A 4 23.86 6.20 -12.24
C LEU A 4 24.37 5.12 -11.30
N ASP A 5 25.64 4.72 -11.45
CA ASP A 5 26.27 3.72 -10.59
C ASP A 5 26.29 4.19 -9.10
N GLU A 6 26.51 5.49 -8.89
CA GLU A 6 26.45 6.09 -7.56
C GLU A 6 25.02 6.12 -7.00
N GLN A 7 24.02 6.48 -7.82
CA GLN A 7 22.61 6.56 -7.40
C GLN A 7 21.99 5.18 -7.10
N LEU A 8 22.43 4.14 -7.79
CA LEU A 8 21.92 2.78 -7.61
C LEU A 8 22.61 2.02 -6.46
N ASP A 9 23.75 2.52 -5.97
CA ASP A 9 24.49 1.90 -4.87
C ASP A 9 24.03 2.48 -3.51
N PRO A 10 23.29 1.72 -2.68
CA PRO A 10 22.78 2.22 -1.41
C PRO A 10 23.89 2.49 -0.37
N ALA A 11 25.10 1.96 -0.57
CA ALA A 11 26.24 2.26 0.29
C ALA A 11 26.81 3.66 0.01
N ARG A 12 26.72 4.12 -1.24
CA ARG A 12 27.16 5.45 -1.65
C ARG A 12 26.06 6.50 -1.52
N THR A 13 24.83 6.10 -1.83
CA THR A 13 23.67 6.99 -1.82
C THR A 13 22.54 6.29 -1.05
N PRO A 14 22.58 6.34 0.29
CA PRO A 14 21.53 5.75 1.12
C PRO A 14 20.19 6.44 0.92
N PRO A 15 19.07 5.73 1.16
CA PRO A 15 17.74 6.31 1.05
C PRO A 15 17.55 7.50 1.99
N THR A 16 17.09 8.62 1.44
CA THR A 16 16.59 9.76 2.23
C THR A 16 15.15 9.48 2.63
N LEU A 17 14.85 9.59 3.92
CA LEU A 17 13.58 9.13 4.49
C LEU A 17 12.85 10.25 5.24
N VAL A 18 11.52 10.27 5.12
CA VAL A 18 10.63 11.29 5.70
C VAL A 18 10.40 11.04 7.19
N LEU A 19 10.11 9.80 7.58
CA LEU A 19 9.80 9.47 8.97
C LEU A 19 10.95 9.76 9.92
N PRO A 20 12.22 9.35 9.66
CA PRO A 20 13.35 9.74 10.49
C PRO A 20 13.55 11.26 10.57
N HIS A 21 13.31 11.99 9.47
CA HIS A 21 13.37 13.45 9.49
C HIS A 21 12.34 14.05 10.44
N LEU A 22 11.09 13.59 10.43
CA LEU A 22 10.05 14.06 11.35
C LEU A 22 10.39 13.71 12.81
N GLN A 23 10.95 12.53 13.06
CA GLN A 23 11.43 12.14 14.40
C GLN A 23 12.55 13.06 14.89
N GLN A 24 13.47 13.45 14.00
CA GLN A 24 14.53 14.40 14.32
C GLN A 24 13.99 15.80 14.62
N VAL A 25 12.95 16.25 13.90
CA VAL A 25 12.27 17.54 14.18
C VAL A 25 11.71 17.55 15.61
N VAL A 26 11.10 16.44 16.05
CA VAL A 26 10.63 16.28 17.43
C VAL A 26 11.79 16.27 18.43
N ALA A 27 12.86 15.53 18.13
CA ALA A 27 14.04 15.47 18.98
C ALA A 27 14.73 16.83 19.15
N ASN A 28 14.61 17.70 18.15
CA ASN A 28 15.10 19.09 18.17
C ASN A 28 14.17 20.07 18.89
N GLY A 29 13.12 19.58 19.58
CA GLY A 29 12.29 20.38 20.48
C GLY A 29 10.93 20.84 19.92
N VAL A 30 10.55 20.43 18.72
CA VAL A 30 9.18 20.66 18.24
C VAL A 30 8.25 19.64 18.90
N PRO A 31 7.21 20.05 19.66
CA PRO A 31 6.29 19.11 20.28
C PRO A 31 5.62 18.22 19.21
N ARG A 32 5.54 16.91 19.51
CA ARG A 32 4.91 15.94 18.60
C ARG A 32 3.48 16.35 18.18
N ASP A 33 2.73 16.92 19.13
CA ASP A 33 1.34 17.35 18.90
C ASP A 33 1.22 18.62 18.04
N ASP A 34 2.33 19.31 17.80
CA ASP A 34 2.41 20.46 16.89
C ASP A 34 2.74 20.05 15.45
N LEU A 35 3.15 18.80 15.22
CA LEU A 35 3.34 18.31 13.87
C LEU A 35 2.01 18.16 13.13
N ARG A 36 2.00 18.55 11.86
CA ARG A 36 0.84 18.48 10.96
C ARG A 36 1.24 17.85 9.63
N GLN A 37 0.29 17.41 8.84
CA GLN A 37 0.53 16.87 7.51
C GLN A 37 1.37 17.82 6.63
N GLN A 38 1.29 19.12 6.87
CA GLN A 38 2.12 20.10 6.18
C GLN A 38 3.62 19.89 6.42
N HIS A 39 4.04 19.52 7.64
CA HIS A 39 5.44 19.23 7.94
C HIS A 39 5.94 18.02 7.12
N ARG A 40 5.13 16.96 7.03
CA ARG A 40 5.44 15.79 6.21
C ARG A 40 5.53 16.13 4.72
N ARG A 41 4.54 16.89 4.19
CA ARG A 41 4.55 17.33 2.79
C ARG A 41 5.77 18.20 2.48
N ASN A 42 6.08 19.13 3.36
CA ASN A 42 7.27 19.98 3.22
C ASN A 42 8.55 19.15 3.25
N ALA A 43 8.66 18.19 4.17
CA ALA A 43 9.81 17.27 4.23
C ALA A 43 9.96 16.48 2.90
N TRP A 44 8.87 15.90 2.41
CA TRP A 44 8.87 15.17 1.15
C TRP A 44 9.30 16.03 -0.03
N LEU A 45 8.71 17.22 -0.20
CA LEU A 45 9.04 18.14 -1.27
C LEU A 45 10.48 18.65 -1.18
N TRP A 46 10.94 18.98 0.04
CA TRP A 46 12.31 19.41 0.27
C TRP A 46 13.31 18.31 -0.10
N GLN A 47 13.07 17.10 0.35
CA GLN A 47 13.91 15.94 0.00
C GLN A 47 13.89 15.66 -1.50
N ALA A 48 12.72 15.71 -2.13
CA ALA A 48 12.62 15.57 -3.59
C ALA A 48 13.46 16.60 -4.36
N ALA A 49 13.65 17.80 -3.81
CA ALA A 49 14.42 18.86 -4.44
C ALA A 49 15.93 18.80 -4.10
N THR A 50 16.32 18.35 -2.91
CA THR A 50 17.67 18.56 -2.36
C THR A 50 18.41 17.30 -1.95
N ALA A 51 17.73 16.16 -1.79
CA ALA A 51 18.34 14.92 -1.33
C ALA A 51 19.42 14.41 -2.31
N PRO A 52 20.47 13.76 -1.82
CA PRO A 52 21.53 13.22 -2.69
C PRO A 52 21.06 12.05 -3.57
N ASP A 53 20.03 11.31 -3.14
CA ASP A 53 19.46 10.15 -3.82
C ASP A 53 18.34 10.50 -4.81
N GLN A 54 18.61 11.47 -5.68
CA GLN A 54 17.63 12.06 -6.61
C GLN A 54 16.92 11.01 -7.49
N LEU A 55 17.62 10.01 -8.01
CA LEU A 55 17.01 8.96 -8.83
C LEU A 55 16.00 8.15 -8.01
N ARG A 56 16.33 7.81 -6.76
CA ARG A 56 15.46 7.13 -5.83
C ARG A 56 14.21 7.95 -5.51
N MET A 57 14.38 9.24 -5.24
CA MET A 57 13.26 10.13 -4.95
C MET A 57 12.30 10.27 -6.15
N ARG A 58 12.82 10.32 -7.38
CA ARG A 58 12.00 10.32 -8.60
C ARG A 58 11.25 9.01 -8.79
N MET A 59 11.91 7.88 -8.53
CA MET A 59 11.27 6.58 -8.61
C MET A 59 10.21 6.41 -7.51
N ALA A 60 10.50 6.82 -6.28
CA ALA A 60 9.53 6.79 -5.17
C ALA A 60 8.30 7.66 -5.48
N PHE A 61 8.50 8.82 -6.10
CA PHE A 61 7.40 9.67 -6.57
C PHE A 61 6.56 8.96 -7.64
N ALA A 62 7.18 8.40 -8.67
CA ALA A 62 6.47 7.65 -9.71
C ALA A 62 5.69 6.46 -9.13
N LEU A 63 6.28 5.73 -8.18
CA LEU A 63 5.60 4.64 -7.47
C LEU A 63 4.41 5.14 -6.63
N SER A 64 4.49 6.35 -6.06
CA SER A 64 3.38 6.94 -5.30
C SER A 64 2.19 7.35 -6.17
N GLU A 65 2.40 7.57 -7.46
CA GLU A 65 1.33 7.83 -8.45
C GLU A 65 0.62 6.54 -8.91
N ILE A 66 1.27 5.39 -8.71
CA ILE A 66 0.70 4.06 -9.00
C ILE A 66 0.06 3.48 -7.75
N LEU A 67 0.84 3.38 -6.67
CA LEU A 67 0.45 2.81 -5.38
C LEU A 67 -0.09 3.94 -4.46
N VAL A 68 -1.22 4.51 -4.86
CA VAL A 68 -1.76 5.75 -4.29
C VAL A 68 -2.33 5.54 -2.89
N VAL A 69 -2.02 6.47 -1.98
CA VAL A 69 -2.70 6.64 -0.68
C VAL A 69 -2.98 8.12 -0.46
N SER A 70 -4.25 8.48 -0.19
CA SER A 70 -4.65 9.84 0.10
C SER A 70 -4.48 10.18 1.59
N ASP A 71 -3.80 11.27 1.91
CA ASP A 71 -3.67 11.77 3.29
C ASP A 71 -4.91 12.54 3.78
N ARG A 72 -5.84 12.87 2.88
CA ARG A 72 -7.11 13.52 3.22
C ARG A 72 -8.14 12.55 3.78
N GLU A 73 -8.12 11.31 3.31
CA GLU A 73 -9.08 10.28 3.69
C GLU A 73 -8.62 9.45 4.88
N VAL A 74 -7.31 9.42 5.14
CA VAL A 74 -6.72 8.76 6.30
C VAL A 74 -6.92 9.69 7.50
N ALA A 75 -8.07 9.55 8.19
CA ALA A 75 -8.53 10.46 9.24
C ALA A 75 -7.64 10.50 10.50
N ASN A 76 -7.57 11.67 11.11
CA ASN A 76 -6.84 12.08 12.31
C ASN A 76 -5.36 12.46 12.11
N ALA A 77 -5.15 13.77 12.14
CA ALA A 77 -3.91 14.44 11.76
C ALA A 77 -2.64 13.91 12.45
N ASN A 78 -2.71 13.45 13.69
CA ASN A 78 -1.52 13.12 14.46
C ASN A 78 -1.10 11.64 14.39
N THR A 79 -2.05 10.70 14.24
CA THR A 79 -1.76 9.27 14.12
C THR A 79 -1.34 8.89 12.71
N THR A 80 -1.86 9.59 11.70
CA THR A 80 -1.63 9.27 10.29
C THR A 80 -0.39 9.93 9.69
N LEU A 81 0.13 10.99 10.32
CA LEU A 81 1.33 11.67 9.88
C LEU A 81 2.51 10.71 9.71
N TYR A 82 2.83 9.96 10.77
CA TYR A 82 3.93 9.00 10.77
C TYR A 82 3.64 7.80 9.88
N ARG A 83 2.40 7.34 9.84
CA ARG A 83 1.96 6.25 8.97
C ARG A 83 2.16 6.57 7.50
N ILE A 84 1.76 7.77 7.05
CA ILE A 84 1.97 8.20 5.66
C ILE A 84 3.45 8.47 5.37
N ALA A 85 4.20 8.99 6.34
CA ALA A 85 5.66 9.16 6.21
C ALA A 85 6.35 7.81 6.01
N ASP A 86 6.02 6.80 6.81
CA ASP A 86 6.56 5.44 6.66
C ASP A 86 6.13 4.78 5.35
N TYR A 87 4.91 5.05 4.89
CA TYR A 87 4.46 4.61 3.57
C TYR A 87 5.33 5.18 2.44
N GLN A 88 5.61 6.48 2.47
CA GLN A 88 6.51 7.14 1.52
C GLN A 88 7.93 6.56 1.59
N ASP A 89 8.41 6.31 2.81
CA ASP A 89 9.71 5.68 3.05
C ASP A 89 9.76 4.24 2.52
N THR A 90 8.65 3.51 2.60
CA THR A 90 8.53 2.15 2.03
C THR A 90 8.69 2.19 0.52
N LEU A 91 8.05 3.14 -0.16
CA LEU A 91 8.23 3.34 -1.60
C LEU A 91 9.67 3.72 -1.96
N ALA A 92 10.29 4.60 -1.16
CA ALA A 92 11.67 5.01 -1.37
C ALA A 92 12.67 3.84 -1.17
N ARG A 93 12.48 3.02 -0.13
CA ARG A 93 13.30 1.81 0.09
C ARG A 93 13.13 0.79 -1.02
N GLY A 94 11.90 0.59 -1.50
CA GLY A 94 11.55 -0.34 -2.57
C GLY A 94 11.85 0.14 -3.98
N ALA A 95 12.30 1.38 -4.18
CA ALA A 95 12.39 2.07 -5.47
C ALA A 95 13.20 1.33 -6.55
N PHE A 96 14.24 0.56 -6.17
CA PHE A 96 15.09 -0.21 -7.07
C PHE A 96 15.01 -1.72 -6.79
N GLY A 97 14.04 -2.14 -5.98
CA GLY A 97 13.82 -3.54 -5.60
C GLY A 97 12.87 -4.28 -6.52
N SER A 98 12.44 -5.46 -6.07
CA SER A 98 11.40 -6.24 -6.74
C SER A 98 10.04 -5.58 -6.54
N TYR A 99 9.31 -5.36 -7.63
CA TYR A 99 7.93 -4.85 -7.56
C TYR A 99 7.01 -5.79 -6.77
N ARG A 100 7.20 -7.10 -6.89
CA ARG A 100 6.46 -8.09 -6.09
C ARG A 100 6.66 -7.87 -4.59
N THR A 101 7.90 -7.71 -4.15
CA THR A 101 8.22 -7.44 -2.74
C THR A 101 7.65 -6.11 -2.28
N LEU A 102 7.73 -5.07 -3.11
CA LEU A 102 7.14 -3.78 -2.81
C LEU A 102 5.62 -3.88 -2.69
N LEU A 103 4.95 -4.59 -3.61
CA LEU A 103 3.50 -4.78 -3.57
C LEU A 103 3.06 -5.53 -2.31
N GLU A 104 3.82 -6.54 -1.86
CA GLU A 104 3.58 -7.22 -0.59
C GLU A 104 3.71 -6.26 0.60
N GLN A 105 4.78 -5.45 0.65
CA GLN A 105 4.97 -4.45 1.69
C GLN A 105 3.84 -3.42 1.71
N VAL A 106 3.39 -2.96 0.53
CA VAL A 106 2.26 -2.04 0.38
C VAL A 106 0.94 -2.68 0.82
N THR A 107 0.72 -3.94 0.47
CA THR A 107 -0.46 -4.73 0.90
C THR A 107 -0.58 -4.77 2.42
N LEU A 108 0.54 -5.02 3.09
CA LEU A 108 0.57 -5.13 4.54
C LEU A 108 0.71 -3.78 5.26
N HIS A 109 0.90 -2.70 4.51
CA HIS A 109 1.10 -1.39 5.12
C HIS A 109 -0.23 -0.81 5.63
N PRO A 110 -0.32 -0.37 6.92
CA PRO A 110 -1.57 0.10 7.52
C PRO A 110 -2.14 1.37 6.88
N ALA A 111 -1.34 2.16 6.16
CA ALA A 111 -1.84 3.28 5.37
C ALA A 111 -2.71 2.81 4.21
N MET A 112 -2.25 1.80 3.47
CA MET A 112 -2.99 1.17 2.38
C MET A 112 -4.20 0.41 2.94
N GLY A 113 -4.00 -0.34 4.04
CA GLY A 113 -5.06 -1.06 4.73
C GLY A 113 -6.24 -0.16 5.14
N TYR A 114 -5.94 1.06 5.57
CA TYR A 114 -6.96 2.07 5.87
C TYR A 114 -7.58 2.64 4.59
N PHE A 115 -6.77 3.04 3.63
CA PHE A 115 -7.20 3.75 2.42
C PHE A 115 -8.12 2.90 1.55
N LEU A 116 -7.77 1.62 1.33
CA LEU A 116 -8.55 0.68 0.55
C LEU A 116 -9.35 -0.35 1.39
N SER A 117 -9.61 -0.02 2.66
CA SER A 117 -10.59 -0.67 3.55
C SER A 117 -10.31 -2.13 3.91
N HIS A 118 -9.14 -2.72 3.58
CA HIS A 118 -8.88 -4.11 3.96
C HIS A 118 -8.33 -4.26 5.39
N ALA A 119 -7.93 -3.18 6.05
CA ALA A 119 -7.70 -3.21 7.50
C ALA A 119 -9.04 -3.34 8.24
N GLY A 120 -9.26 -4.47 8.91
CA GLY A 120 -10.51 -4.77 9.59
C GLY A 120 -11.58 -5.42 8.71
N ASN A 121 -11.23 -5.79 7.46
CA ASN A 121 -12.08 -6.58 6.59
C ASN A 121 -12.31 -7.97 7.20
N ARG A 122 -13.57 -8.40 7.30
CA ARG A 122 -13.98 -9.66 7.95
C ARG A 122 -14.49 -10.67 6.94
N LYS A 123 -14.31 -11.95 7.23
CA LYS A 123 -15.02 -13.01 6.53
C LYS A 123 -16.53 -12.82 6.62
N ALA A 124 -17.26 -13.38 5.69
CA ALA A 124 -18.71 -13.29 5.64
C ALA A 124 -19.36 -13.77 6.95
N ASP A 125 -20.32 -13.01 7.44
CA ASP A 125 -21.21 -13.36 8.53
C ASP A 125 -22.64 -12.92 8.17
N PRO A 126 -23.46 -13.82 7.56
CA PRO A 126 -24.82 -13.48 7.17
C PRO A 126 -25.72 -13.06 8.33
N ALA A 127 -25.48 -13.59 9.54
CA ALA A 127 -26.26 -13.25 10.72
C ALA A 127 -26.03 -11.79 11.17
N ALA A 128 -24.82 -11.28 10.96
CA ALA A 128 -24.44 -9.90 11.24
C ALA A 128 -24.51 -8.99 10.01
N ASN A 129 -25.00 -9.47 8.86
CA ASN A 129 -25.01 -8.76 7.57
C ASN A 129 -23.62 -8.23 7.17
N ILE A 130 -22.59 -9.08 7.37
CA ILE A 130 -21.20 -8.78 7.00
C ILE A 130 -20.87 -9.49 5.69
N THR A 131 -20.34 -8.75 4.72
CA THR A 131 -19.74 -9.27 3.50
C THR A 131 -18.29 -8.79 3.40
N PRO A 132 -17.36 -9.61 2.87
CA PRO A 132 -15.99 -9.17 2.63
C PRO A 132 -15.93 -7.93 1.74
N ASP A 133 -15.09 -6.96 2.11
CA ASP A 133 -14.86 -5.76 1.32
C ASP A 133 -13.98 -6.08 0.10
N GLU A 134 -14.43 -5.72 -1.08
CA GLU A 134 -13.79 -6.03 -2.37
C GLU A 134 -12.78 -4.95 -2.82
N ASN A 135 -12.75 -3.78 -2.16
CA ASN A 135 -12.05 -2.59 -2.65
C ASN A 135 -10.57 -2.88 -2.92
N TYR A 136 -9.82 -3.33 -1.92
CA TYR A 136 -8.42 -3.66 -2.12
C TYR A 136 -8.22 -4.82 -3.12
N GLY A 137 -9.07 -5.83 -3.07
CA GLY A 137 -9.04 -6.95 -4.02
C GLY A 137 -9.15 -6.49 -5.47
N ARG A 138 -10.03 -5.53 -5.75
CA ARG A 138 -10.17 -4.91 -7.08
C ARG A 138 -8.93 -4.11 -7.46
N GLU A 139 -8.47 -3.23 -6.57
CA GLU A 139 -7.37 -2.32 -6.89
C GLU A 139 -6.03 -3.03 -7.07
N VAL A 140 -5.74 -4.07 -6.29
CA VAL A 140 -4.50 -4.83 -6.47
C VAL A 140 -4.44 -5.51 -7.84
N MET A 141 -5.59 -5.93 -8.38
CA MET A 141 -5.66 -6.51 -9.72
C MET A 141 -5.73 -5.43 -10.80
N GLN A 142 -6.59 -4.42 -10.62
CA GLN A 142 -6.91 -3.43 -11.64
C GLN A 142 -5.80 -2.39 -11.83
N LEU A 143 -5.39 -1.73 -10.73
CA LEU A 143 -4.46 -0.59 -10.80
C LEU A 143 -3.02 -0.98 -10.47
N PHE A 144 -2.82 -1.97 -9.59
CA PHE A 144 -1.48 -2.26 -9.09
C PHE A 144 -0.79 -3.41 -9.82
N SER A 145 -1.50 -4.21 -10.64
CA SER A 145 -0.85 -5.34 -11.31
C SER A 145 -1.33 -5.60 -12.74
N ILE A 146 -2.39 -6.39 -12.93
CA ILE A 146 -2.68 -7.02 -14.24
C ILE A 146 -3.63 -6.22 -15.14
N GLY A 147 -4.37 -5.24 -14.60
CA GLY A 147 -5.32 -4.43 -15.35
C GLY A 147 -6.63 -5.17 -15.69
N LEU A 148 -7.58 -4.44 -16.29
CA LEU A 148 -8.93 -4.95 -16.60
C LEU A 148 -8.96 -5.88 -17.81
N SER A 149 -8.06 -5.68 -18.77
CA SER A 149 -8.08 -6.38 -20.05
C SER A 149 -6.74 -7.03 -20.36
N LYS A 150 -6.79 -8.25 -20.87
CA LYS A 150 -5.60 -8.97 -21.35
C LYS A 150 -4.90 -8.20 -22.45
N ARG A 151 -3.58 -8.27 -22.48
CA ARG A 151 -2.74 -7.63 -23.49
C ARG A 151 -1.85 -8.64 -24.17
N ASN A 152 -1.60 -8.39 -25.46
CA ASN A 152 -0.59 -9.08 -26.25
C ASN A 152 0.84 -8.63 -25.81
N PRO A 153 1.90 -9.35 -26.20
CA PRO A 153 3.28 -8.96 -25.89
C PRO A 153 3.69 -7.56 -26.36
N ASP A 154 3.03 -7.03 -27.39
CA ASP A 154 3.23 -5.67 -27.90
C ASP A 154 2.36 -4.61 -27.19
N PHE A 155 1.71 -4.97 -26.08
CA PHE A 155 0.78 -4.16 -25.28
C PHE A 155 -0.55 -3.78 -25.96
N THR A 156 -0.83 -4.24 -27.16
CA THR A 156 -2.18 -4.11 -27.75
C THR A 156 -3.19 -4.95 -26.95
N LEU A 157 -4.47 -4.57 -27.01
CA LEU A 157 -5.53 -5.34 -26.35
C LEU A 157 -5.68 -6.71 -27.03
N ALA A 158 -5.77 -7.77 -26.23
CA ALA A 158 -6.25 -9.06 -26.72
C ALA A 158 -7.76 -8.98 -26.94
N LEU A 159 -8.22 -9.36 -28.14
CA LEU A 159 -9.64 -9.30 -28.53
C LEU A 159 -10.20 -10.71 -28.68
N ASP A 160 -11.49 -10.85 -28.36
CA ASP A 160 -12.26 -12.05 -28.62
C ASP A 160 -12.69 -12.14 -30.10
N ALA A 161 -13.42 -13.19 -30.48
CA ALA A 161 -13.90 -13.39 -31.84
C ALA A 161 -14.92 -12.32 -32.32
N ALA A 162 -15.50 -11.56 -31.39
CA ALA A 162 -16.44 -10.47 -31.68
C ALA A 162 -15.74 -9.10 -31.70
N GLY A 163 -14.41 -9.05 -31.43
CA GLY A 163 -13.63 -7.83 -31.41
C GLY A 163 -13.68 -7.08 -30.07
N ASN A 164 -14.19 -7.67 -29.00
CA ASN A 164 -14.21 -7.07 -27.69
C ASN A 164 -12.92 -7.38 -26.89
N PRO A 165 -12.47 -6.48 -26.02
CA PRO A 165 -11.36 -6.76 -25.12
C PRO A 165 -11.64 -7.97 -24.23
N VAL A 166 -10.69 -8.90 -24.15
CA VAL A 166 -10.78 -10.08 -23.26
C VAL A 166 -10.51 -9.63 -21.84
N PRO A 167 -11.43 -9.85 -20.87
CA PRO A 167 -11.21 -9.47 -19.48
C PRO A 167 -10.08 -10.31 -18.85
N THR A 168 -9.33 -9.71 -17.93
CA THR A 168 -8.26 -10.38 -17.17
C THR A 168 -8.83 -11.28 -16.09
N TYR A 169 -9.94 -10.88 -15.49
CA TYR A 169 -10.65 -11.59 -14.41
C TYR A 169 -12.15 -11.27 -14.46
N ASP A 170 -12.92 -12.05 -13.76
CA ASP A 170 -14.38 -11.92 -13.61
C ASP A 170 -14.77 -11.59 -12.15
N GLU A 171 -16.06 -11.40 -11.89
CA GLU A 171 -16.61 -11.10 -10.56
C GLU A 171 -16.38 -12.24 -9.54
N GLN A 172 -16.24 -13.49 -9.99
CA GLN A 172 -15.93 -14.60 -9.09
C GLN A 172 -14.50 -14.46 -8.53
N VAL A 173 -13.56 -14.02 -9.38
CA VAL A 173 -12.19 -13.73 -8.94
C VAL A 173 -12.16 -12.52 -7.99
N VAL A 174 -12.96 -11.48 -8.26
CA VAL A 174 -13.06 -10.32 -7.35
C VAL A 174 -13.55 -10.74 -5.96
N SER A 175 -14.65 -11.51 -5.90
CA SER A 175 -15.19 -12.01 -4.63
C SER A 175 -14.22 -12.96 -3.91
N ALA A 176 -13.47 -13.76 -4.66
CA ALA A 176 -12.41 -14.61 -4.09
C ALA A 176 -11.26 -13.77 -3.50
N MET A 177 -10.82 -12.72 -4.22
CA MET A 177 -9.79 -11.80 -3.73
C MET A 177 -10.24 -11.02 -2.49
N ALA A 178 -11.50 -10.59 -2.41
CA ALA A 178 -12.05 -9.97 -1.21
C ALA A 178 -11.89 -10.88 0.03
N ARG A 179 -12.14 -12.20 -0.14
CA ARG A 179 -11.97 -13.20 0.91
C ARG A 179 -10.50 -13.43 1.30
N VAL A 180 -9.56 -13.30 0.34
CA VAL A 180 -8.10 -13.37 0.63
C VAL A 180 -7.68 -12.28 1.61
N PHE A 181 -8.23 -11.06 1.46
CA PHE A 181 -7.88 -9.91 2.27
C PHE A 181 -8.73 -9.73 3.53
N THR A 182 -9.46 -10.78 3.95
CA THR A 182 -10.12 -10.80 5.27
C THR A 182 -9.15 -11.12 6.39
N GLY A 183 -9.45 -10.67 7.60
CA GLY A 183 -8.69 -11.00 8.81
C GLY A 183 -7.45 -10.11 9.05
N TRP A 184 -7.11 -9.19 8.18
CA TRP A 184 -5.97 -8.29 8.37
C TRP A 184 -6.36 -7.06 9.18
N THR A 185 -5.52 -6.68 10.15
CA THR A 185 -5.71 -5.47 10.98
C THR A 185 -4.38 -4.91 11.45
N TYR A 186 -4.41 -3.79 12.15
CA TYR A 186 -3.21 -3.09 12.64
C TYR A 186 -2.45 -3.96 13.66
N ALA A 187 -1.12 -3.93 13.56
CA ALA A 187 -0.22 -4.69 14.41
C ALA A 187 -0.48 -4.45 15.90
N GLY A 188 -0.45 -5.53 16.69
CA GLY A 188 -0.65 -5.49 18.13
C GLY A 188 -2.11 -5.36 18.58
N GLN A 189 -3.09 -5.31 17.68
CA GLN A 189 -4.49 -5.36 18.05
C GLN A 189 -4.89 -6.77 18.51
N THR A 190 -5.73 -6.83 19.55
CA THR A 190 -6.40 -8.07 19.96
C THR A 190 -7.65 -8.29 19.10
N ASP A 191 -8.23 -9.50 19.18
CA ASP A 191 -9.52 -9.80 18.52
C ASP A 191 -10.64 -8.82 18.92
N ALA A 192 -10.66 -8.38 20.18
CA ALA A 192 -11.64 -7.38 20.66
C ALA A 192 -11.40 -5.97 20.08
N GLN A 193 -10.20 -5.71 19.55
CA GLN A 193 -9.81 -4.44 18.97
C GLN A 193 -9.78 -4.47 17.43
N PHE A 194 -10.04 -5.66 16.85
CA PHE A 194 -9.95 -5.88 15.40
C PHE A 194 -10.65 -4.79 14.59
N GLY A 195 -9.91 -4.20 13.66
CA GLY A 195 -10.40 -3.15 12.77
C GLY A 195 -10.60 -1.77 13.42
N ARG A 196 -10.12 -1.53 14.64
CA ARG A 196 -10.18 -0.19 15.25
C ARG A 196 -9.26 0.78 14.52
N ARG A 197 -9.87 1.78 13.88
CA ARG A 197 -9.18 2.72 12.96
C ARG A 197 -8.27 3.75 13.63
N ASN A 198 -8.45 4.02 14.93
CA ASN A 198 -7.67 5.03 15.68
C ASN A 198 -6.31 4.50 16.17
N ASP A 199 -5.83 3.43 15.59
CA ASP A 199 -4.54 2.84 15.92
C ASP A 199 -3.40 3.71 15.37
N PRO A 200 -2.38 4.08 16.17
CA PRO A 200 -1.25 4.88 15.71
C PRO A 200 -0.17 4.06 14.99
N SER A 201 -0.31 2.73 14.92
CA SER A 201 0.71 1.84 14.34
C SER A 201 0.98 2.17 12.87
N TYR A 202 2.24 2.08 12.50
CA TYR A 202 2.74 2.03 11.13
C TYR A 202 3.51 0.72 10.85
N ALA A 203 3.58 -0.19 11.84
CA ALA A 203 4.08 -1.54 11.61
C ALA A 203 3.17 -2.31 10.63
N PRO A 204 3.71 -3.30 9.89
CA PRO A 204 2.91 -4.12 8.98
C PRO A 204 1.70 -4.74 9.69
N MET A 205 0.57 -4.80 8.99
CA MET A 205 -0.65 -5.42 9.50
C MET A 205 -0.44 -6.91 9.81
N GLU A 206 -1.23 -7.40 10.77
CA GLU A 206 -1.23 -8.78 11.23
C GLU A 206 -2.55 -9.48 10.88
N CYS A 207 -2.48 -10.77 10.58
CA CYS A 207 -3.66 -11.58 10.28
C CYS A 207 -4.24 -12.18 11.56
N HIS A 208 -5.54 -11.98 11.77
CA HIS A 208 -6.34 -12.60 12.83
C HIS A 208 -7.16 -13.77 12.26
N PRO A 209 -6.78 -15.03 12.50
CA PRO A 209 -7.46 -16.20 11.91
C PRO A 209 -8.96 -16.27 12.19
N ARG A 210 -9.40 -15.73 13.33
CA ARG A 210 -10.83 -15.66 13.70
C ARG A 210 -11.67 -14.94 12.65
N TYR A 211 -11.12 -13.90 12.02
CA TYR A 211 -11.81 -13.04 11.05
C TYR A 211 -11.40 -13.32 9.60
N HIS A 212 -10.41 -14.20 9.41
CA HIS A 212 -9.98 -14.62 8.08
C HIS A 212 -10.91 -15.71 7.53
N ASP A 213 -11.18 -15.64 6.24
CA ASP A 213 -11.87 -16.68 5.50
C ASP A 213 -10.87 -17.77 5.10
N ASP A 214 -11.01 -18.96 5.68
CA ASP A 214 -10.14 -20.13 5.48
C ASP A 214 -10.65 -21.11 4.40
N GLN A 215 -11.81 -20.81 3.80
CA GLN A 215 -12.37 -21.67 2.77
C GLN A 215 -11.61 -21.54 1.44
N PRO A 216 -11.53 -22.61 0.63
CA PRO A 216 -10.89 -22.56 -0.67
C PRO A 216 -11.40 -21.42 -1.55
N LYS A 217 -10.48 -20.76 -2.25
CA LYS A 217 -10.76 -19.61 -3.12
C LYS A 217 -10.24 -19.90 -4.52
N ARG A 218 -11.10 -19.74 -5.52
CA ARG A 218 -10.68 -19.83 -6.91
C ARG A 218 -10.17 -18.47 -7.38
N ILE A 219 -8.88 -18.39 -7.63
CA ILE A 219 -8.22 -17.17 -8.13
C ILE A 219 -7.59 -17.54 -9.48
N PHE A 220 -8.05 -16.88 -10.54
CA PHE A 220 -7.65 -17.20 -11.92
C PHE A 220 -7.83 -18.70 -12.22
N ASP A 221 -6.77 -19.39 -12.67
CA ASP A 221 -6.78 -20.80 -13.00
C ASP A 221 -6.40 -21.71 -11.82
N GLY A 222 -6.20 -21.12 -10.62
CA GLY A 222 -5.78 -21.81 -9.40
C GLY A 222 -6.81 -21.75 -8.28
N ILE A 223 -6.64 -22.65 -7.29
CA ILE A 223 -7.37 -22.65 -6.02
C ILE A 223 -6.35 -22.39 -4.91
N VAL A 224 -6.64 -21.46 -4.00
CA VAL A 224 -5.84 -21.11 -2.82
C VAL A 224 -6.70 -21.18 -1.57
#